data_bd76d9f43ff68bf3e2b5822fb8f687ed
#
_entry.id   bd76d9f43ff68bf3e2b5822fb8f687ed
#
_cell.length_a   1.000
_cell.length_b   1.000
_cell.length_c   1.000
_cell.angle_alpha   90.00
_cell.angle_beta   90.00
_cell.angle_gamma   90.00
#
_symmetry.space_group_name_H-M   'P 1'
#
loop_
_entity.id
_entity.type
_entity.pdbx_description
1 polymer ?
#
loop_
_entity_poly.entity_id
_entity_poly.type
_entity_poly.pdbx_seq_one_letter_code
_entity_poly.pdbx_strand_id
1 'polypeptide(L)'
;MTRQPSTGFFRVSTEEPVATAATARAIARPVAHDHHAHLVFPNLLDTFRSLLSIIVIALFVLTFVVQPFRIPSESMERTLLVGDFLLVNKVVYGKPGAWRWLLPYEQVHRGDVIVFHFPLDPSDHVVKRVVGLPGDRIHLQNGVVYLNGQRQNEPFAIFEGSYQDNFRDQFPAKLYTDPGVDTHWWIQMRHDVQNGELVVPPGKYFVLGDNRNHSRDSRYWGFVPGANVVGLPFFIYFSLHEPSATEANTLPDDRLGHEKSPLDTVMDFARWSRMFKVIH
;
A
#
# COMPACT_ATOMS: atom_id res chain seq x y z
N MET A 1 -21.77 -49.72 60.65
CA MET A 1 -21.57 -49.63 62.11
C MET A 1 -21.88 -48.14 62.41
N THR A 2 -23.15 -47.91 62.82
CA THR A 2 -23.58 -47.67 64.22
C THR A 2 -22.92 -46.41 64.78
N ARG A 3 -23.56 -45.36 65.23
CA ARG A 3 -24.87 -45.14 65.87
C ARG A 3 -25.03 -43.59 66.02
N GLN A 4 -26.22 -43.05 65.83
CA GLN A 4 -26.78 -42.00 66.65
C GLN A 4 -26.95 -42.45 68.09
N PRO A 5 -27.49 -41.66 69.09
CA PRO A 5 -28.34 -40.47 69.09
C PRO A 5 -27.97 -39.51 70.26
N SER A 6 -28.59 -38.44 70.64
CA SER A 6 -29.93 -38.11 71.08
C SER A 6 -29.97 -36.73 71.79
N THR A 7 -30.96 -35.94 71.52
CA THR A 7 -32.08 -35.43 72.36
C THR A 7 -31.76 -34.64 73.62
N GLY A 8 -32.51 -33.52 73.73
CA GLY A 8 -32.85 -32.80 74.95
C GLY A 8 -33.36 -31.34 74.63
N PHE A 9 -34.53 -31.05 74.37
CA PHE A 9 -35.76 -30.71 75.08
C PHE A 9 -35.58 -29.85 76.34
N PHE A 10 -36.24 -28.67 76.31
CA PHE A 10 -37.14 -27.99 77.27
C PHE A 10 -37.09 -26.50 77.02
N ARG A 11 -38.13 -25.83 76.65
CA ARG A 11 -39.47 -25.48 77.08
C ARG A 11 -39.55 -24.18 77.90
N VAL A 12 -40.26 -23.17 77.28
CA VAL A 12 -41.38 -22.33 77.81
C VAL A 12 -41.02 -21.29 78.90
N SER A 13 -41.29 -20.04 78.62
CA SER A 13 -42.50 -19.31 79.04
C SER A 13 -42.45 -17.83 78.70
N THR A 14 -43.37 -17.34 77.99
CA THR A 14 -44.32 -16.23 78.23
C THR A 14 -43.82 -15.01 79.02
N GLU A 15 -43.87 -13.87 78.38
CA GLU A 15 -44.84 -12.77 78.72
C GLU A 15 -44.63 -11.57 77.85
N GLU A 16 -45.68 -11.13 77.23
CA GLU A 16 -45.83 -9.75 76.74
C GLU A 16 -46.11 -8.80 77.91
N PRO A 17 -45.80 -7.50 77.78
CA PRO A 17 -46.93 -6.63 77.49
C PRO A 17 -46.62 -5.45 76.54
N VAL A 18 -47.60 -5.19 75.76
CA VAL A 18 -48.10 -3.96 75.18
C VAL A 18 -47.53 -2.66 75.75
N ALA A 19 -46.97 -1.80 74.89
CA ALA A 19 -47.25 -0.35 74.94
C ALA A 19 -46.74 0.37 73.67
N THR A 20 -47.65 0.88 72.99
CA THR A 20 -47.81 2.27 72.50
C THR A 20 -46.98 2.69 71.30
N ALA A 21 -47.69 2.88 70.24
CA ALA A 21 -47.38 3.57 69.00
C ALA A 21 -46.77 4.97 69.24
N ALA A 22 -45.62 5.20 68.63
CA ALA A 22 -45.19 6.55 68.26
C ALA A 22 -44.66 6.50 66.83
N THR A 23 -45.46 6.99 65.95
CA THR A 23 -45.22 7.19 64.54
C THR A 23 -44.11 8.19 64.36
N ALA A 24 -42.89 7.68 64.02
CA ALA A 24 -41.82 8.48 63.45
C ALA A 24 -41.76 8.23 61.98
N ARG A 25 -42.46 9.04 61.20
CA ARG A 25 -42.32 9.14 59.74
C ARG A 25 -40.93 9.70 59.42
N ALA A 26 -39.98 8.83 59.19
CA ALA A 26 -38.71 9.22 58.61
C ALA A 26 -38.99 9.66 57.17
N ILE A 27 -38.99 10.96 56.95
CA ILE A 27 -39.02 11.57 55.61
C ILE A 27 -37.67 11.23 54.96
N ALA A 28 -37.69 10.22 54.10
CA ALA A 28 -36.57 9.95 53.16
C ALA A 28 -36.43 11.19 52.26
N ARG A 29 -35.43 12.00 52.50
CA ARG A 29 -35.04 13.02 51.56
C ARG A 29 -34.56 12.32 50.30
N PRO A 30 -35.07 12.66 49.08
CA PRO A 30 -34.50 12.17 47.87
C PRO A 30 -33.08 12.72 47.76
N VAL A 31 -32.09 11.82 47.68
CA VAL A 31 -30.72 12.19 47.29
C VAL A 31 -30.86 12.65 45.85
N ALA A 32 -30.85 13.95 45.65
CA ALA A 32 -30.70 14.55 44.35
C ALA A 32 -29.31 14.12 43.83
N HIS A 33 -29.31 13.14 42.95
CA HIS A 33 -28.15 12.90 42.09
C HIS A 33 -28.01 14.13 41.19
N ASP A 34 -27.19 15.04 41.64
CA ASP A 34 -26.72 16.17 40.83
C ASP A 34 -25.87 15.63 39.68
N HIS A 35 -26.55 15.19 38.63
CA HIS A 35 -25.91 14.96 37.32
C HIS A 35 -25.61 16.33 36.71
N HIS A 36 -24.76 17.10 37.34
CA HIS A 36 -24.05 18.13 36.62
C HIS A 36 -23.13 17.45 35.61
N ALA A 37 -23.69 17.15 34.43
CA ALA A 37 -22.86 16.95 33.24
C ALA A 37 -22.11 18.27 33.04
N HIS A 38 -20.95 18.36 33.64
CA HIS A 38 -19.99 19.39 33.29
C HIS A 38 -19.67 19.22 31.81
N LEU A 39 -20.37 20.00 30.97
CA LEU A 39 -19.90 20.26 29.62
C LEU A 39 -18.53 20.90 29.80
N VAL A 40 -17.52 20.07 29.86
CA VAL A 40 -16.12 20.51 29.82
C VAL A 40 -15.92 21.06 28.41
N PHE A 41 -16.18 22.36 28.27
CA PHE A 41 -15.73 23.06 27.07
C PHE A 41 -14.21 22.93 27.05
N PRO A 42 -13.61 22.31 26.04
CA PRO A 42 -12.15 22.18 25.99
C PRO A 42 -11.59 23.59 26.03
N ASN A 43 -10.70 23.85 27.00
CA ASN A 43 -9.99 25.10 27.06
C ASN A 43 -9.33 25.35 25.71
N LEU A 44 -9.41 26.57 25.19
CA LEU A 44 -8.83 26.94 23.88
C LEU A 44 -7.37 26.47 23.77
N LEU A 45 -6.66 26.51 24.89
CA LEU A 45 -5.26 26.03 25.00
C LEU A 45 -5.14 24.52 24.81
N ASP A 46 -6.05 23.72 25.35
CA ASP A 46 -6.03 22.25 25.21
C ASP A 46 -6.39 21.85 23.78
N THR A 47 -7.33 22.56 23.16
CA THR A 47 -7.66 22.38 21.75
C THR A 47 -6.46 22.71 20.86
N PHE A 48 -5.76 23.81 21.14
CA PHE A 48 -4.55 24.19 20.40
C PHE A 48 -3.41 23.17 20.57
N ARG A 49 -3.18 22.70 21.81
CA ARG A 49 -2.18 21.63 22.07
C ARG A 49 -2.51 20.34 21.32
N SER A 50 -3.78 19.93 21.31
CA SER A 50 -4.22 18.73 20.58
C SER A 50 -4.01 18.89 19.08
N LEU A 51 -4.38 20.05 18.51
CA LEU A 51 -4.16 20.35 17.11
C LEU A 51 -2.68 20.32 16.74
N LEU A 52 -1.85 20.97 17.56
CA LEU A 52 -0.40 20.98 17.36
C LEU A 52 0.19 19.57 17.41
N SER A 53 -0.26 18.73 18.36
CA SER A 53 0.19 17.34 18.47
C SER A 53 -0.17 16.53 17.22
N ILE A 54 -1.41 16.69 16.70
CA ILE A 54 -1.85 16.02 15.48
C ILE A 54 -0.98 16.46 14.30
N ILE A 55 -0.70 17.75 14.15
CA ILE A 55 0.15 18.29 13.07
C ILE A 55 1.57 17.70 13.17
N VAL A 56 2.17 17.69 14.36
CA VAL A 56 3.52 17.14 14.57
C VAL A 56 3.57 15.66 14.23
N ILE A 57 2.59 14.87 14.68
CA ILE A 57 2.51 13.43 14.37
C ILE A 57 2.31 13.22 12.85
N ALA A 58 1.41 13.99 12.22
CA ALA A 58 1.18 13.89 10.79
C ALA A 58 2.44 14.22 9.97
N LEU A 59 3.14 15.30 10.33
CA LEU A 59 4.41 15.66 9.69
C LEU A 59 5.48 14.58 9.90
N PHE A 60 5.57 14.01 11.10
CA PHE A 60 6.49 12.91 11.36
C PHE A 60 6.19 11.70 10.47
N VAL A 61 4.92 11.28 10.39
CA VAL A 61 4.49 10.15 9.57
C VAL A 61 4.77 10.40 8.09
N LEU A 62 4.40 11.57 7.56
CA LEU A 62 4.62 11.92 6.15
C LEU A 62 6.11 12.07 5.81
N THR A 63 6.94 12.50 6.77
CA THR A 63 8.38 12.66 6.53
C THR A 63 9.14 11.34 6.57
N PHE A 64 8.85 10.48 7.55
CA PHE A 64 9.69 9.32 7.86
C PHE A 64 9.07 7.97 7.47
N VAL A 65 7.75 7.87 7.43
CA VAL A 65 7.06 6.59 7.26
C VAL A 65 6.45 6.44 5.89
N VAL A 66 5.73 7.46 5.40
CA VAL A 66 4.94 7.39 4.17
C VAL A 66 5.29 8.53 3.23
N GLN A 67 5.34 8.24 1.94
CA GLN A 67 5.55 9.26 0.91
C GLN A 67 4.45 9.17 -0.15
N PRO A 68 3.79 10.30 -0.48
CA PRO A 68 2.84 10.34 -1.58
C PRO A 68 3.58 10.36 -2.93
N PHE A 69 3.04 9.62 -3.91
CA PHE A 69 3.48 9.60 -5.30
C PHE A 69 2.29 9.67 -6.24
N ARG A 70 2.48 10.24 -7.43
CA ARG A 70 1.51 10.22 -8.52
C ARG A 70 2.04 9.33 -9.64
N ILE A 71 1.14 8.59 -10.29
CA ILE A 71 1.46 7.76 -11.45
C ILE A 71 1.30 8.60 -12.73
N PRO A 72 2.39 8.88 -13.45
CA PRO A 72 2.35 9.70 -14.66
C PRO A 72 2.30 8.87 -15.96
N SER A 73 2.48 7.54 -15.90
CA SER A 73 2.66 6.70 -17.09
C SER A 73 1.85 5.40 -17.05
N GLU A 74 1.57 4.86 -18.22
CA GLU A 74 0.76 3.65 -18.46
C GLU A 74 1.51 2.34 -18.18
N SER A 75 2.80 2.42 -17.82
CA SER A 75 3.67 1.23 -17.73
C SER A 75 3.26 0.18 -16.68
N MET A 76 2.45 0.57 -15.71
CA MET A 76 1.88 -0.30 -14.67
C MET A 76 0.37 -0.47 -14.82
N GLU A 77 -0.16 -0.17 -16.00
CA GLU A 77 -1.59 -0.22 -16.30
C GLU A 77 -2.17 -1.60 -15.99
N ARG A 78 -3.45 -1.64 -15.65
CA ARG A 78 -4.18 -2.68 -14.95
C ARG A 78 -3.97 -2.67 -13.43
N THR A 79 -2.74 -2.59 -12.92
CA THR A 79 -2.47 -2.47 -11.47
C THR A 79 -2.60 -1.01 -11.02
N LEU A 80 -1.87 -0.11 -11.68
CA LEU A 80 -1.86 1.33 -11.41
C LEU A 80 -2.19 2.07 -12.70
N LEU A 81 -3.09 3.04 -12.62
CA LEU A 81 -3.50 3.86 -13.75
C LEU A 81 -2.87 5.25 -13.69
N VAL A 82 -2.69 5.88 -14.85
CA VAL A 82 -2.29 7.28 -14.93
C VAL A 82 -3.28 8.13 -14.13
N GLY A 83 -2.77 9.02 -13.26
CA GLY A 83 -3.59 9.83 -12.36
C GLY A 83 -3.90 9.18 -11.01
N ASP A 84 -3.42 7.96 -10.73
CA ASP A 84 -3.46 7.39 -9.38
C ASP A 84 -2.45 8.09 -8.46
N PHE A 85 -2.89 8.41 -7.24
CA PHE A 85 -2.06 8.94 -6.16
C PHE A 85 -1.87 7.87 -5.10
N LEU A 86 -0.63 7.51 -4.86
CA LEU A 86 -0.22 6.37 -4.03
C LEU A 86 0.38 6.84 -2.72
N LEU A 87 0.18 6.06 -1.67
CA LEU A 87 1.00 6.09 -0.48
C LEU A 87 2.04 4.97 -0.53
N VAL A 88 3.30 5.35 -0.34
CA VAL A 88 4.45 4.44 -0.37
C VAL A 88 5.03 4.31 1.02
N ASN A 89 5.12 3.09 1.52
CA ASN A 89 5.76 2.77 2.79
C ASN A 89 7.30 2.74 2.60
N LYS A 90 7.98 3.70 3.21
CA LYS A 90 9.45 3.84 3.15
C LYS A 90 10.18 2.95 4.14
N VAL A 91 9.49 2.49 5.17
CA VAL A 91 10.10 1.77 6.29
C VAL A 91 10.40 0.32 5.92
N VAL A 92 9.58 -0.28 5.05
CA VAL A 92 9.64 -1.71 4.72
C VAL A 92 11.02 -2.11 4.18
N TYR A 93 11.61 -1.31 3.29
CA TYR A 93 12.90 -1.63 2.63
C TYR A 93 14.06 -0.74 3.10
N GLY A 94 13.92 -0.07 4.23
CA GLY A 94 14.98 0.76 4.80
C GLY A 94 16.24 -0.05 5.13
N LYS A 95 17.42 0.60 5.13
CA LYS A 95 18.64 -0.05 5.60
C LYS A 95 18.48 -0.44 7.07
N PRO A 96 18.84 -1.67 7.46
CA PRO A 96 18.77 -2.07 8.86
C PRO A 96 19.73 -1.20 9.69
N GLY A 97 19.17 -0.25 10.42
CA GLY A 97 19.86 0.63 11.36
C GLY A 97 19.72 0.16 12.81
N ALA A 98 20.10 1.02 13.75
CA ALA A 98 19.97 0.76 15.21
C ALA A 98 18.53 0.45 15.67
N TRP A 99 17.52 0.83 14.85
CA TRP A 99 16.10 0.65 15.13
C TRP A 99 15.50 -0.62 14.51
N ARG A 100 16.34 -1.53 14.02
CA ARG A 100 15.92 -2.79 13.36
C ARG A 100 14.93 -3.62 14.20
N TRP A 101 15.02 -3.56 15.52
CA TRP A 101 14.14 -4.29 16.43
C TRP A 101 12.74 -3.67 16.57
N LEU A 102 12.58 -2.41 16.18
CA LEU A 102 11.31 -1.67 16.30
C LEU A 102 10.54 -1.59 14.98
N LEU A 103 11.22 -1.68 13.84
CA LEU A 103 10.62 -1.49 12.53
C LEU A 103 10.55 -2.82 11.76
N PRO A 104 9.40 -3.13 11.14
CA PRO A 104 9.24 -4.34 10.34
C PRO A 104 10.02 -4.17 9.02
N TYR A 105 11.26 -4.64 9.02
CA TYR A 105 12.03 -4.74 7.78
C TYR A 105 11.64 -6.00 7.03
N GLU A 106 11.27 -5.83 5.79
CA GLU A 106 11.07 -6.92 4.85
C GLU A 106 12.12 -6.87 3.75
N GLN A 107 12.40 -8.02 3.18
CA GLN A 107 13.19 -8.10 1.96
C GLN A 107 12.24 -7.92 0.77
N VAL A 108 12.78 -7.38 -0.31
CA VAL A 108 12.05 -7.29 -1.58
C VAL A 108 11.74 -8.70 -2.07
N HIS A 109 10.47 -9.00 -2.32
CA HIS A 109 10.02 -10.29 -2.83
C HIS A 109 9.68 -10.21 -4.32
N ARG A 110 9.66 -11.36 -4.94
CA ARG A 110 9.17 -11.47 -6.32
C ARG A 110 7.67 -11.17 -6.36
N GLY A 111 7.27 -10.35 -7.31
CA GLY A 111 5.90 -9.87 -7.45
C GLY A 111 5.63 -8.53 -6.77
N ASP A 112 6.52 -8.07 -5.88
CA ASP A 112 6.36 -6.76 -5.25
C ASP A 112 6.36 -5.65 -6.30
N VAL A 113 5.43 -4.72 -6.17
CA VAL A 113 5.50 -3.43 -6.86
C VAL A 113 6.36 -2.51 -6.03
N ILE A 114 7.43 -1.97 -6.59
CA ILE A 114 8.37 -1.10 -5.87
C ILE A 114 8.47 0.28 -6.49
N VAL A 115 8.65 1.30 -5.65
CA VAL A 115 9.08 2.64 -6.06
C VAL A 115 10.58 2.73 -5.81
N PHE A 116 11.31 3.23 -6.78
CA PHE A 116 12.77 3.34 -6.71
C PHE A 116 13.29 4.56 -7.47
N HIS A 117 14.47 5.03 -7.11
CA HIS A 117 15.21 6.04 -7.87
C HIS A 117 15.69 5.43 -9.18
N PHE A 118 15.38 6.10 -10.28
CA PHE A 118 15.74 5.62 -11.61
C PHE A 118 17.27 5.49 -11.75
N PRO A 119 17.80 4.32 -12.17
CA PRO A 119 19.25 4.09 -12.17
C PRO A 119 20.06 5.02 -13.06
N LEU A 120 19.48 5.53 -14.17
CA LEU A 120 20.13 6.45 -15.09
C LEU A 120 19.98 7.92 -14.69
N ASP A 121 18.93 8.26 -13.95
CA ASP A 121 18.69 9.59 -13.38
C ASP A 121 18.05 9.47 -11.99
N PRO A 122 18.84 9.48 -10.91
CA PRO A 122 18.33 9.31 -9.54
C PRO A 122 17.41 10.43 -9.05
N SER A 123 17.25 11.52 -9.79
CA SER A 123 16.25 12.55 -9.48
C SER A 123 14.83 12.09 -9.78
N ASP A 124 14.69 11.15 -10.71
CA ASP A 124 13.42 10.58 -11.10
C ASP A 124 13.05 9.35 -10.27
N HIS A 125 11.75 9.20 -10.03
CA HIS A 125 11.19 8.03 -9.36
C HIS A 125 10.38 7.20 -10.36
N VAL A 126 10.60 5.89 -10.32
CA VAL A 126 9.93 4.94 -11.21
C VAL A 126 9.24 3.87 -10.38
N VAL A 127 8.10 3.39 -10.89
CA VAL A 127 7.34 2.28 -10.29
C VAL A 127 7.35 1.11 -11.26
N LYS A 128 7.78 -0.07 -10.79
CA LYS A 128 7.80 -1.33 -11.56
C LYS A 128 7.57 -2.51 -10.64
N ARG A 129 7.28 -3.67 -11.23
CA ARG A 129 7.14 -4.94 -10.50
C ARG A 129 8.44 -5.72 -10.53
N VAL A 130 8.81 -6.25 -9.38
CA VAL A 130 9.99 -7.13 -9.23
C VAL A 130 9.69 -8.49 -9.84
N VAL A 131 10.46 -8.86 -10.86
CA VAL A 131 10.36 -10.15 -11.54
C VAL A 131 11.53 -11.06 -11.18
N GLY A 132 12.74 -10.49 -11.12
CA GLY A 132 13.96 -11.24 -10.79
C GLY A 132 14.61 -10.76 -9.52
N LEU A 133 14.96 -11.69 -8.65
CA LEU A 133 15.74 -11.52 -7.42
C LEU A 133 17.20 -11.84 -7.65
N PRO A 134 18.12 -11.41 -6.75
CA PRO A 134 19.54 -11.77 -6.84
C PRO A 134 19.76 -13.28 -7.03
N GLY A 135 20.53 -13.65 -8.05
CA GLY A 135 20.80 -15.04 -8.40
C GLY A 135 19.81 -15.70 -9.37
N ASP A 136 18.68 -15.08 -9.66
CA ASP A 136 17.73 -15.60 -10.65
C ASP A 136 18.32 -15.53 -12.07
N ARG A 137 17.91 -16.50 -12.88
CA ARG A 137 18.19 -16.60 -14.32
C ARG A 137 16.94 -16.30 -15.09
N ILE A 138 16.99 -15.30 -15.96
CA ILE A 138 15.81 -14.74 -16.62
C ILE A 138 15.95 -14.82 -18.13
N HIS A 139 14.91 -15.29 -18.80
CA HIS A 139 14.74 -15.02 -20.23
C HIS A 139 13.25 -14.79 -20.54
N LEU A 140 12.98 -14.07 -21.60
CA LEU A 140 11.64 -13.91 -22.15
C LEU A 140 11.61 -14.58 -23.53
N GLN A 141 10.54 -15.31 -23.78
CA GLN A 141 10.22 -15.89 -25.10
C GLN A 141 8.80 -15.48 -25.45
N ASN A 142 8.66 -14.77 -26.59
CA ASN A 142 7.38 -14.20 -27.03
C ASN A 142 6.68 -13.37 -25.91
N GLY A 143 7.46 -12.58 -25.17
CA GLY A 143 6.97 -11.77 -24.05
C GLY A 143 6.70 -12.53 -22.75
N VAL A 144 6.69 -13.86 -22.78
CA VAL A 144 6.48 -14.69 -21.58
C VAL A 144 7.76 -14.82 -20.80
N VAL A 145 7.69 -14.55 -19.49
CA VAL A 145 8.82 -14.64 -18.58
C VAL A 145 9.10 -16.07 -18.16
N TYR A 146 10.36 -16.45 -18.24
CA TYR A 146 10.89 -17.69 -17.67
C TYR A 146 11.92 -17.34 -16.59
N LEU A 147 11.79 -17.95 -15.43
CA LEU A 147 12.69 -17.81 -14.31
C LEU A 147 13.27 -19.18 -13.94
N ASN A 148 14.58 -19.27 -13.91
CA ASN A 148 15.28 -20.52 -13.56
C ASN A 148 14.76 -21.71 -14.41
N GLY A 149 14.49 -21.47 -15.69
CA GLY A 149 13.97 -22.45 -16.63
C GLY A 149 12.45 -22.72 -16.53
N GLN A 150 11.73 -22.07 -15.60
CA GLN A 150 10.29 -22.28 -15.40
C GLN A 150 9.47 -21.09 -15.91
N ARG A 151 8.45 -21.39 -16.72
CA ARG A 151 7.48 -20.39 -17.16
C ARG A 151 6.73 -19.79 -15.97
N GLN A 152 6.67 -18.47 -15.92
CA GLN A 152 5.94 -17.78 -14.88
C GLN A 152 4.47 -17.56 -15.27
N ASN A 153 3.59 -17.64 -14.25
CA ASN A 153 2.19 -17.23 -14.40
C ASN A 153 2.06 -15.81 -13.88
N GLU A 154 1.80 -14.86 -14.76
CA GLU A 154 1.76 -13.43 -14.44
C GLU A 154 0.38 -12.84 -14.80
N PRO A 155 -0.65 -13.06 -13.94
CA PRO A 155 -2.02 -12.63 -14.22
C PRO A 155 -2.18 -11.11 -14.28
N PHE A 156 -1.22 -10.37 -13.75
CA PHE A 156 -1.16 -8.90 -13.76
C PHE A 156 -0.60 -8.35 -15.06
N ALA A 157 0.16 -9.14 -15.83
CA ALA A 157 0.78 -8.68 -17.07
C ALA A 157 -0.28 -8.50 -18.17
N ILE A 158 -0.18 -7.39 -18.89
CA ILE A 158 -0.96 -7.12 -20.11
C ILE A 158 -0.04 -6.84 -21.29
N PHE A 159 -0.54 -7.18 -22.47
CA PHE A 159 0.14 -7.03 -23.75
C PHE A 159 -0.77 -6.24 -24.67
N GLU A 160 -0.77 -4.92 -24.54
CA GLU A 160 -1.59 -4.05 -25.38
C GLU A 160 -0.93 -3.82 -26.74
N GLY A 161 -1.77 -3.79 -27.78
CA GLY A 161 -1.32 -3.63 -29.14
C GLY A 161 -0.88 -4.94 -29.80
N SER A 162 -0.81 -4.91 -31.14
CA SER A 162 -0.48 -6.08 -31.98
C SER A 162 0.99 -6.12 -32.41
N TYR A 163 1.80 -5.16 -32.03
CA TYR A 163 3.19 -5.05 -32.47
C TYR A 163 4.10 -5.98 -31.64
N GLN A 164 4.68 -6.99 -32.30
CA GLN A 164 5.74 -7.82 -31.75
C GLN A 164 7.08 -7.12 -31.90
N ASP A 165 7.83 -7.03 -30.82
CA ASP A 165 9.17 -6.45 -30.79
C ASP A 165 10.19 -7.53 -30.41
N ASN A 166 11.10 -7.82 -31.34
CA ASN A 166 12.09 -8.87 -31.15
C ASN A 166 13.08 -8.55 -30.01
N PHE A 167 13.34 -7.29 -29.69
CA PHE A 167 14.19 -6.93 -28.56
C PHE A 167 13.48 -7.14 -27.24
N ARG A 168 12.26 -6.61 -27.14
CA ARG A 168 11.45 -6.64 -25.93
C ARG A 168 10.95 -8.03 -25.58
N ASP A 169 10.50 -8.77 -26.62
CA ASP A 169 9.75 -10.01 -26.43
C ASP A 169 10.65 -11.26 -26.46
N GLN A 170 11.89 -11.13 -26.97
CA GLN A 170 12.93 -12.17 -27.00
C GLN A 170 14.15 -11.72 -26.21
N PHE A 171 14.02 -11.66 -24.90
CA PHE A 171 15.07 -11.12 -24.01
C PHE A 171 15.82 -12.27 -23.27
N PRO A 172 17.15 -12.19 -23.06
CA PRO A 172 18.07 -11.15 -23.53
C PRO A 172 18.27 -11.21 -25.05
N ALA A 173 18.19 -10.03 -25.69
CA ALA A 173 18.28 -9.96 -27.14
C ALA A 173 19.72 -10.20 -27.62
N LYS A 174 19.86 -10.87 -28.76
CA LYS A 174 21.16 -11.16 -29.38
C LYS A 174 21.73 -9.97 -30.15
N LEU A 175 20.84 -9.12 -30.67
CA LEU A 175 21.19 -7.97 -31.50
C LEU A 175 20.68 -6.68 -30.89
N TYR A 176 21.49 -5.61 -31.00
CA TYR A 176 21.07 -4.26 -30.63
C TYR A 176 20.18 -3.70 -31.76
N THR A 177 18.88 -3.83 -31.58
CA THR A 177 17.89 -3.42 -32.60
C THR A 177 17.00 -2.28 -32.15
N ASP A 178 16.99 -1.95 -30.87
CA ASP A 178 16.16 -0.89 -30.32
C ASP A 178 17.02 0.27 -29.80
N PRO A 179 16.91 1.48 -30.42
CA PRO A 179 17.67 2.67 -30.01
C PRO A 179 17.28 3.19 -28.61
N GLY A 180 16.14 2.73 -28.05
CA GLY A 180 15.70 3.05 -26.69
C GLY A 180 16.51 2.35 -25.60
N VAL A 181 17.35 1.39 -25.97
CA VAL A 181 18.20 0.65 -25.02
C VAL A 181 19.41 1.49 -24.62
N ASP A 182 19.68 1.56 -23.33
CA ASP A 182 20.88 2.22 -22.83
C ASP A 182 22.13 1.45 -23.27
N THR A 183 23.13 2.17 -23.79
CA THR A 183 24.34 1.58 -24.36
C THR A 183 25.20 0.89 -23.29
N HIS A 184 25.30 1.48 -22.09
CA HIS A 184 26.06 0.87 -20.99
C HIS A 184 25.38 -0.42 -20.52
N TRP A 185 24.05 -0.38 -20.43
CA TRP A 185 23.27 -1.57 -20.13
C TRP A 185 23.45 -2.66 -21.17
N TRP A 186 23.41 -2.31 -22.45
CA TRP A 186 23.61 -3.28 -23.53
C TRP A 186 24.95 -4.02 -23.40
N ILE A 187 26.03 -3.31 -23.07
CA ILE A 187 27.35 -3.90 -22.86
C ILE A 187 27.35 -4.76 -21.60
N GLN A 188 26.86 -4.25 -20.49
CA GLN A 188 26.79 -4.95 -19.19
C GLN A 188 25.97 -6.23 -19.31
N MET A 189 24.80 -6.18 -19.92
CA MET A 189 23.89 -7.32 -20.10
C MET A 189 24.62 -8.53 -20.71
N ARG A 190 25.51 -8.29 -21.69
CA ARG A 190 26.26 -9.35 -22.36
C ARG A 190 27.27 -10.07 -21.44
N HIS A 191 27.74 -9.40 -20.41
CA HIS A 191 28.61 -10.02 -19.38
C HIS A 191 27.77 -10.83 -18.38
N ASP A 192 26.54 -10.38 -18.11
CA ASP A 192 25.65 -11.01 -17.14
C ASP A 192 24.83 -12.17 -17.76
N VAL A 193 24.87 -12.35 -19.09
CA VAL A 193 24.19 -13.46 -19.78
C VAL A 193 25.03 -14.74 -19.72
N GLN A 194 24.42 -15.81 -19.19
CA GLN A 194 25.00 -17.16 -19.13
C GLN A 194 24.03 -18.17 -19.74
N ASN A 195 24.47 -18.94 -20.71
CA ASN A 195 23.67 -19.94 -21.41
C ASN A 195 22.36 -19.39 -22.02
N GLY A 196 22.37 -18.12 -22.45
CA GLY A 196 21.20 -17.47 -23.05
C GLY A 196 20.23 -16.88 -22.04
N GLU A 197 20.51 -16.93 -20.75
CA GLU A 197 19.71 -16.35 -19.69
C GLU A 197 20.49 -15.23 -18.98
N LEU A 198 19.80 -14.16 -18.63
CA LEU A 198 20.35 -13.07 -17.84
C LEU A 198 20.39 -13.48 -16.36
N VAL A 199 21.56 -13.39 -15.74
CA VAL A 199 21.73 -13.66 -14.30
C VAL A 199 21.66 -12.36 -13.52
N VAL A 200 20.77 -12.29 -12.53
CA VAL A 200 20.62 -11.11 -11.68
C VAL A 200 21.76 -11.04 -10.67
N PRO A 201 22.58 -9.98 -10.67
CA PRO A 201 23.70 -9.86 -9.75
C PRO A 201 23.25 -9.70 -8.28
N PRO A 202 24.13 -10.01 -7.30
CA PRO A 202 23.85 -9.76 -5.89
C PRO A 202 23.48 -8.31 -5.60
N GLY A 203 22.46 -8.11 -4.78
CA GLY A 203 21.98 -6.79 -4.35
C GLY A 203 21.25 -5.98 -5.42
N LYS A 204 20.90 -6.59 -6.56
CA LYS A 204 20.16 -5.95 -7.65
C LYS A 204 18.87 -6.70 -7.94
N TYR A 205 17.89 -6.01 -8.54
CA TYR A 205 16.60 -6.54 -8.93
C TYR A 205 16.37 -6.32 -10.42
N PHE A 206 15.67 -7.28 -11.04
CA PHE A 206 15.18 -7.14 -12.40
C PHE A 206 13.68 -6.86 -12.33
N VAL A 207 13.25 -5.75 -12.92
CA VAL A 207 11.87 -5.28 -12.80
C VAL A 207 11.24 -5.09 -14.17
N LEU A 208 9.93 -5.36 -14.27
CA LEU A 208 9.14 -5.15 -15.48
C LEU A 208 7.91 -4.27 -15.16
N GLY A 209 7.41 -3.58 -16.18
CA GLY A 209 6.08 -3.00 -16.12
C GLY A 209 5.00 -4.06 -16.31
N ASP A 210 3.83 -3.86 -15.70
CA ASP A 210 2.69 -4.75 -15.88
C ASP A 210 2.13 -4.62 -17.30
N ASN A 211 2.13 -3.40 -17.89
CA ASN A 211 1.88 -3.19 -19.32
C ASN A 211 3.18 -3.43 -20.11
N ARG A 212 3.38 -4.68 -20.54
CA ARG A 212 4.63 -5.19 -21.13
C ARG A 212 5.07 -4.45 -22.39
N ASN A 213 4.10 -4.04 -23.21
CA ASN A 213 4.34 -3.39 -24.49
C ASN A 213 4.56 -1.88 -24.35
N HIS A 214 4.07 -1.28 -23.28
CA HIS A 214 4.19 0.16 -23.00
C HIS A 214 5.09 0.46 -21.78
N SER A 215 6.09 -0.39 -21.54
CA SER A 215 7.02 -0.21 -20.44
C SER A 215 8.48 -0.15 -20.88
N ARG A 216 9.16 0.95 -20.53
CA ARG A 216 10.62 1.02 -20.49
C ARG A 216 11.08 0.59 -19.10
N ASP A 217 11.61 -0.63 -18.98
CA ASP A 217 11.96 -1.28 -17.74
C ASP A 217 13.36 -1.92 -17.82
N SER A 218 13.66 -2.89 -16.97
CA SER A 218 14.97 -3.51 -16.89
C SER A 218 15.47 -4.10 -18.21
N ARG A 219 14.60 -4.37 -19.15
CA ARG A 219 15.02 -4.79 -20.52
C ARG A 219 15.81 -3.70 -21.23
N TYR A 220 15.54 -2.43 -20.93
CA TYR A 220 16.07 -1.25 -21.62
C TYR A 220 17.19 -0.55 -20.88
N TRP A 221 17.20 -0.56 -19.54
CA TRP A 221 18.14 0.22 -18.73
C TRP A 221 18.80 -0.58 -17.60
N GLY A 222 18.46 -1.87 -17.47
CA GLY A 222 19.18 -2.78 -16.58
C GLY A 222 18.56 -2.97 -15.21
N PHE A 223 19.44 -3.29 -14.26
CA PHE A 223 19.02 -3.67 -12.91
C PHE A 223 18.78 -2.47 -12.00
N VAL A 224 17.86 -2.64 -11.05
CA VAL A 224 17.66 -1.72 -9.94
C VAL A 224 18.57 -2.13 -8.78
N PRO A 225 19.54 -1.31 -8.38
CA PRO A 225 20.26 -1.53 -7.13
C PRO A 225 19.33 -1.50 -5.94
N GLY A 226 19.49 -2.41 -4.98
CA GLY A 226 18.66 -2.42 -3.77
C GLY A 226 18.70 -1.11 -2.98
N ALA A 227 19.85 -0.39 -3.05
CA ALA A 227 20.00 0.92 -2.41
C ALA A 227 19.11 2.02 -3.04
N ASN A 228 18.63 1.81 -4.28
CA ASN A 228 17.74 2.75 -4.97
C ASN A 228 16.27 2.54 -4.60
N VAL A 229 15.91 1.43 -3.95
CA VAL A 229 14.52 1.15 -3.59
C VAL A 229 14.07 2.13 -2.51
N VAL A 230 13.02 2.89 -2.79
CA VAL A 230 12.42 3.88 -1.88
C VAL A 230 11.41 3.22 -0.97
N GLY A 231 10.57 2.34 -1.51
CA GLY A 231 9.54 1.65 -0.72
C GLY A 231 8.51 0.90 -1.55
N LEU A 232 7.51 0.39 -0.82
CA LEU A 232 6.39 -0.39 -1.35
C LEU A 232 5.15 0.50 -1.43
N PRO A 233 4.54 0.72 -2.60
CA PRO A 233 3.22 1.34 -2.68
C PRO A 233 2.19 0.36 -2.13
N PHE A 234 1.38 0.81 -1.18
CA PHE A 234 0.42 -0.06 -0.51
C PHE A 234 -1.03 0.40 -0.64
N PHE A 235 -1.24 1.67 -1.03
CA PHE A 235 -2.57 2.26 -0.97
C PHE A 235 -2.76 3.37 -2.01
N ILE A 236 -3.89 3.34 -2.75
CA ILE A 236 -4.33 4.43 -3.63
C ILE A 236 -5.27 5.30 -2.81
N TYR A 237 -4.85 6.51 -2.44
CA TYR A 237 -5.70 7.41 -1.65
C TYR A 237 -6.57 8.32 -2.51
N PHE A 238 -6.16 8.56 -3.75
CA PHE A 238 -6.91 9.36 -4.70
C PHE A 238 -6.61 8.92 -6.14
N SER A 239 -7.57 9.07 -7.07
CA SER A 239 -7.38 8.73 -8.48
C SER A 239 -8.11 9.75 -9.36
N LEU A 240 -7.36 10.47 -10.19
CA LEU A 240 -7.90 11.39 -11.19
C LEU A 240 -8.19 10.65 -12.49
N HIS A 241 -9.28 11.02 -13.15
CA HIS A 241 -9.52 10.58 -14.51
C HIS A 241 -8.68 11.44 -15.47
N GLU A 242 -7.48 10.95 -15.76
CA GLU A 242 -6.64 11.53 -16.82
C GLU A 242 -6.78 10.62 -18.05
N PRO A 243 -7.15 11.18 -19.22
CA PRO A 243 -7.17 10.38 -20.44
C PRO A 243 -5.75 9.92 -20.75
N SER A 244 -5.59 8.64 -21.09
CA SER A 244 -4.32 8.11 -21.57
C SER A 244 -3.92 8.82 -22.90
N ALA A 245 -2.63 8.77 -23.25
CA ALA A 245 -2.18 9.36 -24.51
C ALA A 245 -2.90 8.74 -25.72
N THR A 246 -3.30 7.48 -25.61
CA THR A 246 -4.08 6.74 -26.62
C THR A 246 -5.52 7.25 -26.67
N GLU A 247 -6.15 7.48 -25.51
CA GLU A 247 -7.52 8.02 -25.44
C GLU A 247 -7.59 9.47 -25.91
N ALA A 248 -6.57 10.29 -25.58
CA ALA A 248 -6.51 11.68 -26.03
C ALA A 248 -6.52 11.84 -27.56
N ASN A 249 -5.96 10.86 -28.28
CA ASN A 249 -5.92 10.85 -29.74
C ASN A 249 -7.20 10.27 -30.40
N THR A 250 -8.06 9.58 -29.63
CA THR A 250 -9.27 8.92 -30.13
C THR A 250 -10.55 9.64 -29.74
N LEU A 251 -10.47 10.75 -28.99
CA LEU A 251 -11.66 11.50 -28.61
C LEU A 251 -12.23 12.21 -29.82
N PRO A 252 -13.48 11.89 -30.24
CA PRO A 252 -14.16 12.62 -31.30
C PRO A 252 -14.33 14.10 -30.89
N ASP A 253 -14.24 14.97 -31.88
CA ASP A 253 -14.46 16.42 -31.78
C ASP A 253 -15.91 16.79 -31.34
N ASP A 254 -16.74 15.82 -31.06
CA ASP A 254 -18.16 15.91 -30.72
C ASP A 254 -18.48 16.40 -29.29
N ARG A 255 -17.48 16.81 -28.51
CA ARG A 255 -17.73 17.33 -27.15
C ARG A 255 -18.34 18.73 -27.08
N LEU A 256 -18.63 19.33 -28.21
CA LEU A 256 -19.17 20.71 -28.31
C LEU A 256 -20.68 20.83 -28.05
N GLY A 257 -21.40 19.78 -27.67
CA GLY A 257 -22.86 19.83 -27.64
C GLY A 257 -23.60 19.55 -26.34
N HIS A 258 -22.95 19.01 -25.32
CA HIS A 258 -23.64 18.74 -24.03
C HIS A 258 -22.98 19.49 -22.89
N GLU A 259 -23.65 20.51 -22.40
CA GLU A 259 -23.32 21.17 -21.12
C GLU A 259 -23.43 20.11 -20.01
N LYS A 260 -22.28 19.57 -19.58
CA LYS A 260 -22.24 18.65 -18.46
C LYS A 260 -22.74 19.35 -17.21
N SER A 261 -23.64 18.71 -16.49
CA SER A 261 -24.04 19.16 -15.17
C SER A 261 -22.81 19.34 -14.26
N PRO A 262 -22.76 20.30 -13.34
CA PRO A 262 -21.69 20.41 -12.35
C PRO A 262 -21.46 19.10 -11.56
N LEU A 263 -22.51 18.32 -11.32
CA LEU A 263 -22.46 17.02 -10.68
C LEU A 263 -21.77 15.98 -11.57
N ASP A 264 -22.06 15.94 -12.86
CA ASP A 264 -21.41 15.05 -13.83
C ASP A 264 -19.93 15.37 -13.94
N THR A 265 -19.57 16.66 -13.92
CA THR A 265 -18.17 17.10 -13.91
C THR A 265 -17.43 16.63 -12.66
N VAL A 266 -18.04 16.70 -11.48
CA VAL A 266 -17.46 16.20 -10.22
C VAL A 266 -17.37 14.67 -10.22
N MET A 267 -18.36 13.99 -10.78
CA MET A 267 -18.38 12.52 -10.85
C MET A 267 -17.33 11.99 -11.85
N ASP A 268 -17.14 12.69 -12.96
CA ASP A 268 -16.15 12.34 -14.00
C ASP A 268 -14.72 12.74 -13.65
N PHE A 269 -14.54 13.69 -12.71
CA PHE A 269 -13.23 14.21 -12.31
C PHE A 269 -12.35 13.16 -11.63
N ALA A 270 -12.95 12.25 -10.86
CA ALA A 270 -12.23 11.25 -10.08
C ALA A 270 -12.77 9.83 -10.30
N ARG A 271 -11.84 8.87 -10.32
CA ARG A 271 -12.18 7.43 -10.33
C ARG A 271 -12.47 6.96 -8.91
N TRP A 272 -13.66 7.24 -8.41
CA TRP A 272 -14.11 6.94 -7.05
C TRP A 272 -13.95 5.46 -6.67
N SER A 273 -14.14 4.54 -7.63
CA SER A 273 -13.99 3.09 -7.43
C SER A 273 -12.56 2.64 -7.15
N ARG A 274 -11.58 3.49 -7.43
CA ARG A 274 -10.15 3.20 -7.18
C ARG A 274 -9.64 3.77 -5.87
N MET A 275 -10.39 4.69 -5.28
CA MET A 275 -10.03 5.27 -3.99
C MET A 275 -10.06 4.20 -2.89
N PHE A 276 -9.10 4.27 -1.99
CA PHE A 276 -8.92 3.35 -0.87
C PHE A 276 -8.59 1.91 -1.29
N LYS A 277 -8.15 1.70 -2.54
CA LYS A 277 -7.72 0.40 -3.02
C LYS A 277 -6.33 0.05 -2.48
N VAL A 278 -6.20 -1.14 -1.90
CA VAL A 278 -4.91 -1.73 -1.51
C VAL A 278 -4.23 -2.30 -2.75
N ILE A 279 -2.92 -2.10 -2.84
CA ILE A 279 -2.07 -2.59 -3.93
C ILE A 279 -1.42 -3.89 -3.47
N HIS A 280 -1.51 -4.94 -4.31
CA HIS A 280 -0.96 -6.27 -4.05
C HIS A 280 0.03 -6.67 -5.14
#